data_40b8a7f269e2439a0e8708bcdb157aed
#
_entry.id   40b8a7f269e2439a0e8708bcdb157aed
#
_cell.length_a   1.000
_cell.length_b   1.000
_cell.length_c   1.000
_cell.angle_alpha   90.00
_cell.angle_beta   90.00
_cell.angle_gamma   90.00
#
_symmetry.space_group_name_H-M   'P 1'
#
loop_
_entity.id
_entity.type
_entity.pdbx_description
1 polymer ?
#
loop_
_entity_poly.entity_id
_entity_poly.type
_entity_poly.pdbx_seq_one_letter_code
_entity_poly.pdbx_strand_id
1 'polypeptide(L)'
;MEEIRISDYTATKVSDTRFGLDAGTMFHMIPRALWEKKVRPDEQHRIFIGLNCLLLRGRGRTILYDAGVGSKLNEKRRKIFGLDPTATLIHDLEKAGVRRSEIDTVVLSHLHF
;
A
#
# COMPACT_ATOMS: atom_id res chain seq x y z
N MET A 1 12.78 3.07 -9.06
CA MET A 1 11.51 2.34 -8.95
C MET A 1 11.49 1.25 -10.01
N GLU A 2 10.92 0.12 -9.66
CA GLU A 2 10.81 -0.99 -10.61
C GLU A 2 9.68 -0.72 -11.60
N GLU A 3 10.00 -0.80 -12.89
CA GLU A 3 9.05 -0.60 -13.98
C GLU A 3 9.00 -1.83 -14.88
N ILE A 4 7.80 -2.21 -15.28
CA ILE A 4 7.57 -3.31 -16.20
C ILE A 4 6.78 -2.77 -17.39
N ARG A 5 7.22 -3.10 -18.61
CA ARG A 5 6.47 -2.77 -19.81
C ARG A 5 5.46 -3.88 -20.14
N ILE A 6 4.23 -3.49 -20.31
CA ILE A 6 3.12 -4.38 -20.67
C ILE A 6 2.45 -3.78 -21.92
N SER A 7 2.79 -4.30 -23.10
CA SER A 7 2.32 -3.76 -24.37
C SER A 7 2.66 -2.26 -24.49
N ASP A 8 1.67 -1.41 -24.69
CA ASP A 8 1.82 0.05 -24.82
C ASP A 8 1.80 0.78 -23.45
N TYR A 9 1.78 0.03 -22.35
CA TYR A 9 1.76 0.59 -21.01
C TYR A 9 3.06 0.30 -20.24
N THR A 10 3.43 1.22 -19.40
CA THR A 10 4.44 1.03 -18.36
C THR A 10 3.73 0.89 -17.02
N ALA A 11 4.02 -0.20 -16.31
CA ALA A 11 3.52 -0.48 -14.99
C ALA A 11 4.60 -0.19 -13.95
N THR A 12 4.31 0.67 -13.00
CA THR A 12 5.22 1.04 -11.91
C THR A 12 4.57 0.71 -10.58
N LYS A 13 5.26 -0.04 -9.73
CA LYS A 13 4.80 -0.25 -8.36
C LYS A 13 4.99 1.05 -7.57
N VAL A 14 3.91 1.51 -6.95
CA VAL A 14 3.92 2.60 -5.97
C VAL A 14 3.27 2.09 -4.69
N SER A 15 3.60 2.69 -3.57
CA SER A 15 3.13 2.21 -2.28
C SER A 15 2.58 3.35 -1.45
N ASP A 16 1.51 3.08 -0.74
CA ASP A 16 1.10 3.90 0.38
C ASP A 16 1.94 3.53 1.62
N THR A 17 1.54 3.96 2.78
CA THR A 17 2.21 3.61 4.03
C THR A 17 2.21 2.10 4.28
N ARG A 18 2.98 1.67 5.27
CA ARG A 18 2.86 0.31 5.81
C ARG A 18 1.72 0.28 6.83
N PHE A 19 0.99 -0.80 6.82
CA PHE A 19 -0.21 -0.97 7.63
C PHE A 19 0.00 -2.10 8.64
N GLY A 20 -0.07 -1.76 9.94
CA GLY A 20 0.08 -2.73 11.02
C GLY A 20 -1.25 -3.37 11.40
N LEU A 21 -1.31 -4.68 11.33
CA LEU A 21 -2.47 -5.47 11.69
C LEU A 21 -2.13 -6.45 12.81
N ASP A 22 -3.10 -6.72 13.68
CA ASP A 22 -2.95 -7.75 14.71
C ASP A 22 -2.57 -9.10 14.08
N ALA A 23 -1.50 -9.69 14.56
CA ALA A 23 -0.98 -10.93 14.01
C ALA A 23 -1.96 -12.10 14.17
N GLY A 24 -2.73 -12.12 15.25
CA GLY A 24 -3.77 -13.12 15.47
C GLY A 24 -4.86 -13.02 14.43
N THR A 25 -5.27 -11.80 14.06
CA THR A 25 -6.25 -11.57 13.00
C THR A 25 -5.73 -12.05 11.64
N MET A 26 -4.45 -11.82 11.36
CA MET A 26 -3.86 -12.19 10.06
C MET A 26 -3.61 -13.69 9.92
N PHE A 27 -3.15 -14.34 10.97
CA PHE A 27 -2.75 -15.76 10.89
C PHE A 27 -3.81 -16.74 11.42
N HIS A 28 -4.86 -16.25 12.03
CA HIS A 28 -5.98 -17.05 12.53
C HIS A 28 -5.51 -18.26 13.36
N MET A 29 -5.78 -19.45 12.85
CA MET A 29 -5.48 -20.71 13.52
C MET A 29 -4.04 -21.21 13.34
N ILE A 30 -3.20 -20.50 12.60
CA ILE A 30 -1.79 -20.89 12.44
C ILE A 30 -1.04 -20.54 13.73
N PRO A 31 -0.41 -21.51 14.39
CA PRO A 31 0.32 -21.25 15.63
C PRO A 31 1.45 -20.24 15.44
N ARG A 32 1.59 -19.32 16.40
CA ARG A 32 2.66 -18.31 16.40
C ARG A 32 4.06 -18.93 16.23
N ALA A 33 4.31 -20.07 16.87
CA ALA A 33 5.59 -20.75 16.79
C ALA A 33 6.00 -21.11 15.34
N LEU A 34 5.03 -21.22 14.43
CA LEU A 34 5.29 -21.49 13.02
C LEU A 34 5.54 -20.19 12.22
N TRP A 35 4.69 -19.18 12.38
CA TRP A 35 4.80 -17.97 11.57
C TRP A 35 5.83 -16.96 12.08
N GLU A 36 6.11 -16.91 13.38
CA GLU A 36 7.08 -15.94 13.94
C GLU A 36 8.52 -16.13 13.44
N LYS A 37 8.84 -17.29 12.92
CA LYS A 37 10.11 -17.58 12.26
C LYS A 37 10.29 -16.81 10.95
N LYS A 38 9.19 -16.41 10.33
CA LYS A 38 9.17 -15.73 9.04
C LYS A 38 8.82 -14.25 9.15
N VAL A 39 7.98 -13.89 10.10
CA VAL A 39 7.50 -12.52 10.30
C VAL A 39 7.55 -12.21 11.79
N ARG A 40 8.30 -11.15 12.15
CA ARG A 40 8.36 -10.70 13.54
C ARG A 40 7.25 -9.68 13.82
N PRO A 41 6.38 -9.94 14.80
CA PRO A 41 5.45 -8.95 15.29
C PRO A 41 6.18 -7.86 16.09
N ASP A 42 5.56 -6.68 16.19
CA ASP A 42 6.02 -5.63 17.08
C ASP A 42 5.57 -5.89 18.54
N GLU A 43 5.86 -4.95 19.42
CA GLU A 43 5.51 -5.04 20.84
C GLU A 43 4.00 -5.10 21.10
N GLN A 44 3.20 -4.63 20.15
CA GLN A 44 1.74 -4.66 20.20
C GLN A 44 1.14 -5.84 19.42
N HIS A 45 1.96 -6.84 19.12
CA HIS A 45 1.54 -8.04 18.39
C HIS A 45 0.99 -7.75 17.00
N ARG A 46 1.51 -6.70 16.33
CA ARG A 46 1.15 -6.35 14.96
C ARG A 46 2.21 -6.84 13.98
N ILE A 47 1.76 -7.25 12.82
CA ILE A 47 2.61 -7.42 11.65
C ILE A 47 2.32 -6.29 10.65
N PHE A 48 3.31 -5.91 9.87
CA PHE A 48 3.18 -4.81 8.92
C PHE A 48 3.12 -5.35 7.50
N ILE A 49 2.08 -4.95 6.79
CA ILE A 49 1.89 -5.25 5.37
C ILE A 49 2.10 -4.00 4.52
N GLY A 50 2.56 -4.20 3.30
CA GLY A 50 2.65 -3.12 2.32
C GLY A 50 1.31 -2.88 1.66
N LEU A 51 0.96 -1.62 1.47
CA LEU A 51 -0.20 -1.20 0.69
C LEU A 51 0.30 -0.82 -0.70
N ASN A 52 0.47 -1.83 -1.54
CA ASN A 52 1.01 -1.66 -2.87
C ASN A 52 -0.10 -1.31 -3.86
N CYS A 53 0.18 -0.31 -4.69
CA CYS A 53 -0.67 0.13 -5.78
C CYS A 53 0.09 0.02 -7.09
N LEU A 54 -0.61 0.01 -8.19
CA LEU A 54 -0.01 -0.07 -9.52
C LEU A 54 -0.33 1.19 -10.31
N LEU A 55 0.71 1.87 -10.76
CA LEU A 55 0.61 3.01 -11.65
C LEU A 55 0.81 2.53 -13.10
N LEU A 56 -0.21 2.69 -13.93
CA LEU A 56 -0.16 2.36 -15.35
C LEU A 56 -0.15 3.63 -16.19
N ARG A 57 0.84 3.78 -17.05
CA ARG A 57 0.95 4.91 -17.99
C ARG A 57 1.10 4.39 -19.41
N GLY A 58 0.30 4.90 -20.30
CA GLY A 58 0.36 4.55 -21.72
C GLY A 58 -0.84 5.09 -22.50
N ARG A 59 -0.71 5.22 -23.79
CA ARG A 59 -1.78 5.71 -24.67
C ARG A 59 -2.41 7.03 -24.23
N GLY A 60 -1.60 7.94 -23.67
CA GLY A 60 -2.09 9.21 -23.14
C GLY A 60 -2.90 9.09 -21.84
N ARG A 61 -2.88 7.94 -21.16
CA ARG A 61 -3.62 7.69 -19.93
C ARG A 61 -2.68 7.45 -18.74
N THR A 62 -3.13 7.88 -17.59
CA THR A 62 -2.48 7.62 -16.30
C THR A 62 -3.50 7.02 -15.36
N ILE A 63 -3.35 5.74 -15.08
CA ILE A 63 -4.31 4.93 -14.32
C ILE A 63 -3.64 4.49 -13.02
N LEU A 64 -4.32 4.71 -11.91
CA LEU A 64 -3.89 4.19 -10.60
C LEU A 64 -4.79 3.00 -10.24
N TYR A 65 -4.17 1.86 -9.98
CA TYR A 65 -4.83 0.66 -9.54
C TYR A 65 -4.63 0.48 -8.04
N ASP A 66 -5.70 0.56 -7.28
CA ASP A 66 -5.80 0.71 -5.83
C ASP A 66 -5.26 2.06 -5.33
N ALA A 67 -5.64 2.45 -4.12
CA ALA A 67 -5.38 3.79 -3.60
C ALA A 67 -4.86 3.82 -2.15
N GLY A 68 -4.60 2.67 -1.54
CA GLY A 68 -4.13 2.58 -0.15
C GLY A 68 -5.17 3.06 0.87
N VAL A 69 -4.71 3.45 2.05
CA VAL A 69 -5.58 3.93 3.15
C VAL A 69 -5.72 5.45 3.16
N GLY A 70 -4.84 6.16 2.48
CA GLY A 70 -4.83 7.62 2.46
C GLY A 70 -4.40 8.25 3.79
N SER A 71 -4.66 9.55 3.91
CA SER A 71 -4.22 10.37 5.05
C SER A 71 -5.37 10.90 5.91
N LYS A 72 -6.60 10.45 5.68
CA LYS A 72 -7.80 10.96 6.36
C LYS A 72 -8.16 10.25 7.66
N LEU A 73 -7.42 9.21 8.04
CA LEU A 73 -7.64 8.51 9.30
C LEU A 73 -7.29 9.43 10.48
N ASN A 74 -8.13 9.37 11.53
CA ASN A 74 -7.86 10.12 12.75
C ASN A 74 -6.63 9.58 13.50
N GLU A 75 -6.13 10.35 14.46
CA GLU A 75 -4.92 10.01 15.19
C GLU A 75 -5.01 8.66 15.91
N LYS A 76 -6.17 8.35 16.51
CA LYS A 76 -6.39 7.07 17.19
C LYS A 76 -6.19 5.89 16.24
N ARG A 77 -6.80 5.95 15.05
CA ARG A 77 -6.67 4.89 14.04
C ARG A 77 -5.25 4.80 13.48
N ARG A 78 -4.58 5.94 13.25
CA ARG A 78 -3.17 5.94 12.83
C ARG A 78 -2.28 5.21 13.82
N LYS A 79 -2.49 5.45 15.11
CA LYS A 79 -1.73 4.75 16.18
C LYS A 79 -2.03 3.25 16.22
N ILE A 80 -3.31 2.87 16.11
CA ILE A 80 -3.72 1.46 16.10
C ILE A 80 -3.04 0.71 14.96
N PHE A 81 -3.04 1.27 13.77
CA PHE A 81 -2.47 0.65 12.58
C PHE A 81 -0.99 0.99 12.35
N GLY A 82 -0.37 1.74 13.23
CA GLY A 82 1.04 2.08 13.14
C GLY A 82 1.45 2.76 11.83
N LEU A 83 0.61 3.66 11.33
CA LEU A 83 0.84 4.32 10.04
C LEU A 83 1.97 5.32 10.14
N ASP A 84 2.87 5.31 9.17
CA ASP A 84 3.91 6.32 9.00
C ASP A 84 3.35 7.52 8.23
N PRO A 85 3.23 8.70 8.86
CA PRO A 85 2.69 9.87 8.18
C PRO A 85 3.60 10.43 7.09
N THR A 86 4.86 10.01 7.03
CA THR A 86 5.82 10.47 6.01
C THR A 86 5.82 9.58 4.77
N ALA A 87 5.38 8.34 4.89
CA ALA A 87 5.29 7.39 3.79
C ALA A 87 3.86 7.40 3.22
N THR A 88 3.64 8.17 2.17
CA THR A 88 2.32 8.31 1.54
C THR A 88 2.35 7.93 0.07
N LEU A 89 1.22 7.47 -0.44
CA LEU A 89 1.06 7.17 -1.86
C LEU A 89 1.37 8.39 -2.75
N ILE A 90 0.95 9.58 -2.32
CA ILE A 90 1.22 10.82 -3.06
C ILE A 90 2.72 11.05 -3.22
N HIS A 91 3.48 10.86 -2.15
CA HIS A 91 4.94 10.99 -2.20
C HIS A 91 5.58 9.96 -3.14
N ASP A 92 5.09 8.73 -3.13
CA ASP A 92 5.58 7.69 -4.03
C ASP A 92 5.22 7.96 -5.50
N LEU A 93 4.03 8.49 -5.76
CA LEU A 93 3.63 8.97 -7.09
C LEU A 93 4.53 10.10 -7.60
N GLU A 94 4.87 11.06 -6.74
CA GLU A 94 5.79 12.15 -7.06
C GLU A 94 7.19 11.62 -7.42
N LYS A 95 7.69 10.63 -6.68
CA LYS A 95 8.94 9.93 -7.04
C LYS A 95 8.86 9.26 -8.41
N ALA A 96 7.70 8.74 -8.79
CA ALA A 96 7.46 8.18 -10.12
C ALA A 96 7.23 9.25 -11.20
N GLY A 97 7.32 10.54 -10.84
CA GLY A 97 7.12 11.66 -11.76
C GLY A 97 5.67 11.96 -12.09
N VAL A 98 4.73 11.57 -11.23
CA VAL A 98 3.29 11.77 -11.44
C VAL A 98 2.67 12.53 -10.29
N ARG A 99 1.98 13.63 -10.61
CA ARG A 99 1.14 14.34 -9.65
C ARG A 99 -0.24 13.70 -9.62
N ARG A 100 -0.90 13.72 -8.46
CA ARG A 100 -2.26 13.16 -8.32
C ARG A 100 -3.26 13.76 -9.32
N SER A 101 -3.08 15.02 -9.72
CA SER A 101 -3.93 15.69 -10.72
C SER A 101 -3.78 15.14 -12.13
N GLU A 102 -2.72 14.39 -12.40
CA GLU A 102 -2.47 13.76 -13.70
C GLU A 102 -3.11 12.38 -13.83
N ILE A 103 -3.61 11.82 -12.71
CA ILE A 103 -4.32 10.54 -12.72
C ILE A 103 -5.73 10.78 -13.26
N ASP A 104 -6.04 10.14 -14.38
CA ASP A 104 -7.35 10.25 -15.01
C ASP A 104 -8.33 9.15 -14.58
N THR A 105 -7.84 8.02 -14.10
CA THR A 105 -8.66 6.87 -13.71
C THR A 105 -8.09 6.20 -12.46
N VAL A 106 -8.95 5.89 -11.52
CA VAL A 106 -8.62 5.05 -10.37
C VAL A 106 -9.47 3.78 -10.45
N VAL A 107 -8.82 2.62 -10.40
CA VAL A 107 -9.47 1.31 -10.37
C VAL A 107 -9.26 0.70 -9.01
N LEU A 108 -10.31 0.35 -8.32
CA LEU A 108 -10.24 -0.36 -7.04
C LEU A 108 -10.41 -1.86 -7.28
N SER A 109 -9.43 -2.65 -6.89
CA SER A 109 -9.49 -4.11 -7.00
C SER A 109 -10.58 -4.69 -6.10
N HIS A 110 -10.75 -4.08 -4.93
CA HIS A 110 -11.76 -4.43 -3.93
C HIS A 110 -11.95 -3.25 -2.96
N LEU A 111 -13.03 -3.26 -2.21
CA LEU A 111 -13.34 -2.23 -1.21
C LEU A 111 -12.82 -2.62 0.18
N HIS A 112 -11.52 -2.65 0.32
CA HIS A 112 -10.80 -2.90 1.57
C HIS A 112 -9.80 -1.76 1.81
N PHE A 113 -8.85 -1.90 2.74
CA PHE A 113 -7.81 -0.86 2.87
C PHE A 113 -6.62 -1.06 1.95
#